data_87b5b3afdebd6535fadf0fe3282c367d
#
_entry.id   87b5b3afdebd6535fadf0fe3282c367d
#
_cell.length_a   1.000
_cell.length_b   1.000
_cell.length_c   1.000
_cell.angle_alpha   90.00
_cell.angle_beta   90.00
_cell.angle_gamma   90.00
#
_symmetry.space_group_name_H-M   'P 1'
#
loop_
_entity.id
_entity.type
_entity.pdbx_description
1 polymer ?
#
loop_
_entity_poly.entity_id
_entity_poly.type
_entity_poly.pdbx_seq_one_letter_code
_entity_poly.pdbx_strand_id
1 'polypeptide(L)'
;MQLVSKIARTIGRVLKLNEDLIEAISLGHDIGHVPYGHFGEKILSELCEKNGIGKFHHNVQSIQFLDVIENCDLTLQVLDGILCHNGESHNKNLKPTGTLSWDSFQSKIEAIKGKEKKDPFPVTIEGCVVRIADTIAYLGRDLQDAIEVNLIPQDLNIIPKKCIELFEIKNWKEINWSVLDVLIKDVINNSYDQDSISFSDDVSMSIQEFYKFNMENIYNSEKLKKDSAKIRFMYTTLFEHFMADLDKENKESLIYPDMKELDWISSEYKKNTTRPEIVRDYIAGMTDRYFEFVFNKITIPDRVKRRYT
;
A
#
# COMPACT_ATOMS: atom_id res chain seq x y z
N MET A 1 4.13 -0.98 -7.26
CA MET A 1 3.58 -0.07 -8.29
C MET A 1 3.94 -0.46 -9.72
N GLN A 2 5.22 -0.46 -10.19
CA GLN A 2 5.56 -0.78 -11.60
C GLN A 2 5.13 -2.17 -12.07
N LEU A 3 5.21 -3.21 -11.21
CA LEU A 3 4.73 -4.55 -11.56
C LEU A 3 3.21 -4.57 -11.72
N VAL A 4 2.49 -3.95 -10.79
CA VAL A 4 1.02 -3.80 -10.85
C VAL A 4 0.62 -3.10 -12.15
N SER A 5 1.28 -1.98 -12.49
CA SER A 5 1.03 -1.27 -13.76
C SER A 5 1.23 -2.15 -15.00
N LYS A 6 2.29 -2.96 -15.04
CA LYS A 6 2.54 -3.88 -16.17
C LYS A 6 1.47 -4.96 -16.27
N ILE A 7 1.08 -5.56 -15.14
CA ILE A 7 0.03 -6.59 -15.08
C ILE A 7 -1.31 -5.98 -15.51
N ALA A 8 -1.70 -4.89 -14.87
CA ALA A 8 -2.97 -4.22 -15.12
C ALA A 8 -3.11 -3.75 -16.58
N ARG A 9 -2.06 -3.14 -17.15
CA ARG A 9 -2.05 -2.74 -18.57
C ARG A 9 -2.06 -3.93 -19.52
N THR A 10 -1.43 -5.05 -19.17
CA THR A 10 -1.50 -6.27 -19.99
C THR A 10 -2.93 -6.79 -20.06
N ILE A 11 -3.64 -6.84 -18.93
CA ILE A 11 -5.05 -7.22 -18.85
C ILE A 11 -5.90 -6.19 -19.62
N GLY A 12 -5.74 -4.91 -19.29
CA GLY A 12 -6.51 -3.82 -19.89
C GLY A 12 -6.41 -3.73 -21.41
N ARG A 13 -5.20 -3.97 -21.97
CA ARG A 13 -4.97 -3.99 -23.42
C ARG A 13 -5.78 -5.07 -24.12
N VAL A 14 -5.81 -6.29 -23.57
CA VAL A 14 -6.58 -7.39 -24.15
C VAL A 14 -8.08 -7.15 -24.02
N LEU A 15 -8.51 -6.57 -22.89
CA LEU A 15 -9.91 -6.21 -22.65
C LEU A 15 -10.34 -4.90 -23.33
N LYS A 16 -9.42 -4.22 -24.07
CA LYS A 16 -9.65 -2.95 -24.80
C LYS A 16 -10.10 -1.80 -23.87
N LEU A 17 -9.53 -1.73 -22.69
CA LEU A 17 -9.76 -0.69 -21.68
C LEU A 17 -8.78 0.48 -21.85
N ASN A 18 -9.01 1.56 -21.12
CA ASN A 18 -8.14 2.73 -21.12
C ASN A 18 -6.82 2.45 -20.37
N GLU A 19 -5.75 2.16 -21.13
CA GLU A 19 -4.43 1.84 -20.56
C GLU A 19 -3.82 3.03 -19.79
N ASP A 20 -4.08 4.28 -20.17
CA ASP A 20 -3.53 5.47 -19.50
C ASP A 20 -4.17 5.66 -18.12
N LEU A 21 -5.49 5.42 -18.02
CA LEU A 21 -6.19 5.43 -16.73
C LEU A 21 -5.69 4.31 -15.82
N ILE A 22 -5.51 3.10 -16.34
CA ILE A 22 -4.94 1.95 -15.61
C ILE A 22 -3.53 2.29 -15.09
N GLU A 23 -2.67 2.87 -15.92
CA GLU A 23 -1.32 3.22 -15.54
C GLU A 23 -1.29 4.28 -14.43
N ALA A 24 -2.07 5.34 -14.59
CA ALA A 24 -2.17 6.42 -13.60
C ALA A 24 -2.63 5.89 -12.23
N ILE A 25 -3.69 5.08 -12.18
CA ILE A 25 -4.16 4.44 -10.94
C ILE A 25 -3.07 3.55 -10.35
N SER A 26 -2.44 2.69 -11.17
CA SER A 26 -1.44 1.74 -10.73
C SER A 26 -0.16 2.40 -10.19
N LEU A 27 0.22 3.56 -10.69
CA LEU A 27 1.40 4.28 -10.22
C LEU A 27 1.12 5.05 -8.91
N GLY A 28 -0.13 5.46 -8.69
CA GLY A 28 -0.53 6.24 -7.52
C GLY A 28 -1.06 5.42 -6.35
N HIS A 29 -1.46 4.15 -6.55
CA HIS A 29 -2.27 3.41 -5.57
C HIS A 29 -1.59 3.28 -4.19
N ASP A 30 -0.30 2.98 -4.15
CA ASP A 30 0.47 2.63 -2.94
C ASP A 30 1.44 3.72 -2.45
N ILE A 31 1.33 4.93 -2.98
CA ILE A 31 2.20 6.05 -2.60
C ILE A 31 2.06 6.43 -1.11
N GLY A 32 0.90 6.16 -0.53
CA GLY A 32 0.59 6.41 0.88
C GLY A 32 1.07 5.33 1.85
N HIS A 33 1.73 4.27 1.39
CA HIS A 33 2.30 3.26 2.28
C HIS A 33 3.42 3.84 3.14
N VAL A 34 3.40 3.44 4.41
CA VAL A 34 4.31 3.91 5.44
C VAL A 34 5.51 2.97 5.62
N PRO A 35 6.59 3.39 6.28
CA PRO A 35 7.70 2.51 6.64
C PRO A 35 7.22 1.24 7.35
N TYR A 36 7.82 0.10 7.02
CA TYR A 36 7.44 -1.24 7.50
C TYR A 36 6.02 -1.69 7.11
N GLY A 37 5.45 -1.12 6.05
CA GLY A 37 4.19 -1.57 5.41
C GLY A 37 3.01 -1.64 6.38
N HIS A 38 2.19 -2.68 6.30
CA HIS A 38 0.98 -2.84 7.12
C HIS A 38 1.25 -2.84 8.64
N PHE A 39 2.44 -3.30 9.06
CA PHE A 39 2.78 -3.24 10.48
C PHE A 39 3.00 -1.80 10.96
N GLY A 40 3.71 -0.98 10.17
CA GLY A 40 3.86 0.46 10.39
C GLY A 40 2.53 1.19 10.32
N GLU A 41 1.69 0.86 9.34
CA GLU A 41 0.34 1.41 9.19
C GLU A 41 -0.50 1.23 10.46
N LYS A 42 -0.50 0.02 11.02
CA LYS A 42 -1.20 -0.25 12.28
C LYS A 42 -0.71 0.63 13.42
N ILE A 43 0.61 0.80 13.56
CA ILE A 43 1.18 1.62 14.64
C ILE A 43 0.85 3.10 14.42
N LEU A 44 1.02 3.60 13.19
CA LEU A 44 0.71 4.99 12.88
C LEU A 44 -0.79 5.28 13.06
N SER A 45 -1.67 4.34 12.69
CA SER A 45 -3.11 4.46 12.94
C SER A 45 -3.43 4.60 14.43
N GLU A 46 -2.82 3.80 15.31
CA GLU A 46 -2.98 3.92 16.77
C GLU A 46 -2.49 5.28 17.30
N LEU A 47 -1.37 5.80 16.76
CA LEU A 47 -0.85 7.12 17.13
C LEU A 47 -1.77 8.25 16.63
N CYS A 48 -2.31 8.15 15.44
CA CYS A 48 -3.28 9.10 14.89
C CYS A 48 -4.57 9.13 15.73
N GLU A 49 -5.13 7.97 16.09
CA GLU A 49 -6.31 7.91 16.96
C GLU A 49 -6.04 8.54 18.34
N LYS A 50 -4.88 8.24 18.95
CA LYS A 50 -4.46 8.84 20.24
C LYS A 50 -4.37 10.36 20.19
N ASN A 51 -4.00 10.92 19.02
CA ASN A 51 -3.87 12.36 18.81
C ASN A 51 -5.12 13.02 18.18
N GLY A 52 -6.25 12.31 18.09
CA GLY A 52 -7.55 12.86 17.72
C GLY A 52 -7.77 13.11 16.22
N ILE A 53 -6.89 12.59 15.36
CA ILE A 53 -7.00 12.75 13.89
C ILE A 53 -7.57 11.53 13.16
N GLY A 54 -8.16 10.57 13.89
CA GLY A 54 -8.80 9.37 13.35
C GLY A 54 -7.80 8.30 12.93
N LYS A 55 -8.31 7.25 12.27
CA LYS A 55 -7.47 6.14 11.79
C LYS A 55 -6.67 6.52 10.55
N PHE A 56 -5.48 5.97 10.46
CA PHE A 56 -4.66 6.04 9.26
C PHE A 56 -5.02 4.88 8.31
N HIS A 57 -5.11 5.19 7.02
CA HIS A 57 -5.30 4.23 5.93
C HIS A 57 -4.42 4.64 4.75
N HIS A 58 -3.58 3.72 4.24
CA HIS A 58 -2.62 4.03 3.18
C HIS A 58 -3.26 4.50 1.88
N ASN A 59 -4.41 3.94 1.49
CA ASN A 59 -5.14 4.36 0.30
C ASN A 59 -5.70 5.80 0.41
N VAL A 60 -6.16 6.21 1.60
CA VAL A 60 -6.54 7.61 1.87
C VAL A 60 -5.30 8.51 1.89
N GLN A 61 -4.19 8.01 2.42
CA GLN A 61 -2.92 8.74 2.43
C GLN A 61 -2.34 8.92 1.03
N SER A 62 -2.56 7.96 0.11
CA SER A 62 -2.19 8.12 -1.31
C SER A 62 -2.90 9.31 -1.93
N ILE A 63 -4.20 9.48 -1.65
CA ILE A 63 -4.95 10.68 -2.08
C ILE A 63 -4.42 11.94 -1.40
N GLN A 64 -4.13 11.88 -0.09
CA GLN A 64 -3.57 13.01 0.67
C GLN A 64 -2.27 13.52 0.05
N PHE A 65 -1.37 12.63 -0.35
CA PHE A 65 -0.12 13.01 -0.99
C PHE A 65 -0.36 13.62 -2.37
N LEU A 66 -1.08 12.94 -3.23
CA LEU A 66 -1.19 13.32 -4.65
C LEU A 66 -2.08 14.54 -4.86
N ASP A 67 -3.23 14.61 -4.19
CA ASP A 67 -4.24 15.63 -4.43
C ASP A 67 -4.07 16.85 -3.51
N VAL A 68 -3.76 16.63 -2.21
CA VAL A 68 -3.74 17.69 -1.22
C VAL A 68 -2.33 18.31 -1.03
N ILE A 69 -1.31 17.46 -0.87
CA ILE A 69 0.07 17.92 -0.60
C ILE A 69 0.76 18.36 -1.89
N GLU A 70 0.82 17.48 -2.90
CA GLU A 70 1.49 17.71 -4.18
C GLU A 70 0.62 18.49 -5.18
N ASN A 71 -0.70 18.52 -4.98
CA ASN A 71 -1.67 19.20 -5.85
C ASN A 71 -1.52 18.80 -7.34
N CYS A 72 -1.51 17.49 -7.59
CA CYS A 72 -1.26 16.92 -8.93
C CYS A 72 -2.42 17.11 -9.94
N ASP A 73 -3.55 17.72 -9.54
CA ASP A 73 -4.74 17.95 -10.38
C ASP A 73 -5.22 16.67 -11.11
N LEU A 74 -5.39 15.59 -10.35
CA LEU A 74 -5.79 14.29 -10.89
C LEU A 74 -7.29 14.24 -11.19
N THR A 75 -7.65 13.46 -12.21
CA THR A 75 -9.08 13.23 -12.52
C THR A 75 -9.74 12.39 -11.42
N LEU A 76 -11.04 12.59 -11.23
CA LEU A 76 -11.82 11.85 -10.23
C LEU A 76 -11.78 10.32 -10.46
N GLN A 77 -11.66 9.87 -11.73
CA GLN A 77 -11.49 8.45 -12.06
C GLN A 77 -10.19 7.88 -11.50
N VAL A 78 -9.10 8.62 -11.61
CA VAL A 78 -7.78 8.23 -11.05
C VAL A 78 -7.86 8.19 -9.54
N LEU A 79 -8.38 9.24 -8.91
CA LEU A 79 -8.52 9.31 -7.45
C LEU A 79 -9.42 8.19 -6.90
N ASP A 80 -10.55 7.90 -7.55
CA ASP A 80 -11.44 6.80 -7.14
C ASP A 80 -10.76 5.44 -7.27
N GLY A 81 -10.04 5.21 -8.37
CA GLY A 81 -9.27 3.98 -8.57
C GLY A 81 -8.19 3.78 -7.51
N ILE A 82 -7.44 4.85 -7.18
CA ILE A 82 -6.44 4.84 -6.11
C ILE A 82 -7.09 4.57 -4.75
N LEU A 83 -8.18 5.24 -4.41
CA LEU A 83 -8.88 5.05 -3.14
C LEU A 83 -9.41 3.63 -2.96
N CYS A 84 -9.88 3.02 -4.04
CA CYS A 84 -10.59 1.73 -4.02
C CYS A 84 -9.71 0.52 -4.39
N HIS A 85 -8.38 0.70 -4.55
CA HIS A 85 -7.48 -0.39 -4.95
C HIS A 85 -7.34 -1.47 -3.88
N ASN A 86 -7.55 -1.15 -2.61
CA ASN A 86 -7.31 -2.06 -1.49
C ASN A 86 -8.07 -3.37 -1.67
N GLY A 87 -7.34 -4.42 -2.03
CA GLY A 87 -7.82 -5.75 -2.35
C GLY A 87 -7.41 -6.82 -1.34
N GLU A 88 -7.13 -6.46 -0.07
CA GLU A 88 -6.76 -7.42 0.99
C GLU A 88 -7.79 -8.55 1.15
N SER A 89 -9.05 -8.28 0.81
CA SER A 89 -10.06 -9.33 0.68
C SER A 89 -10.17 -9.80 -0.77
N HIS A 90 -9.87 -11.07 -1.02
CA HIS A 90 -10.04 -11.64 -2.35
C HIS A 90 -11.49 -11.56 -2.81
N ASN A 91 -11.70 -10.96 -3.97
CA ASN A 91 -12.99 -10.89 -4.64
C ASN A 91 -12.91 -11.68 -5.95
N LYS A 92 -13.73 -12.75 -6.07
CA LYS A 92 -13.79 -13.54 -7.30
C LYS A 92 -14.26 -12.71 -8.49
N ASN A 93 -15.21 -11.79 -8.28
CA ASN A 93 -15.80 -10.94 -9.30
C ASN A 93 -15.85 -9.49 -8.80
N LEU A 94 -15.32 -8.58 -9.61
CA LEU A 94 -15.35 -7.14 -9.38
C LEU A 94 -16.13 -6.47 -10.50
N LYS A 95 -17.22 -5.79 -10.13
CA LYS A 95 -18.01 -4.97 -11.02
C LYS A 95 -17.93 -3.51 -10.59
N PRO A 96 -17.77 -2.56 -11.52
CA PRO A 96 -17.85 -1.15 -11.21
C PRO A 96 -19.13 -0.82 -10.43
N THR A 97 -19.00 -0.04 -9.34
CA THR A 97 -20.12 0.19 -8.43
C THR A 97 -20.20 1.66 -7.99
N GLY A 98 -21.39 2.24 -8.09
CA GLY A 98 -21.64 3.61 -7.65
C GLY A 98 -21.67 4.61 -8.81
N THR A 99 -21.66 5.88 -8.45
CA THR A 99 -21.68 7.02 -9.39
C THR A 99 -20.39 7.79 -9.27
N LEU A 100 -19.80 8.19 -10.40
CA LEU A 100 -18.62 9.04 -10.44
C LEU A 100 -19.04 10.49 -10.12
N SER A 101 -18.92 10.87 -8.85
CA SER A 101 -19.14 12.25 -8.38
C SER A 101 -18.29 12.54 -7.16
N TRP A 102 -17.98 13.81 -6.92
CA TRP A 102 -17.22 14.23 -5.75
C TRP A 102 -17.92 13.84 -4.43
N ASP A 103 -19.24 13.93 -4.35
CA ASP A 103 -20.03 13.55 -3.17
C ASP A 103 -19.91 12.04 -2.88
N SER A 104 -19.97 11.20 -3.94
CA SER A 104 -19.78 9.76 -3.82
C SER A 104 -18.34 9.42 -3.40
N PHE A 105 -17.36 10.10 -3.95
CA PHE A 105 -15.94 9.93 -3.59
C PHE A 105 -15.69 10.29 -2.13
N GLN A 106 -16.19 11.44 -1.68
CA GLN A 106 -16.09 11.86 -0.28
C GLN A 106 -16.76 10.86 0.67
N SER A 107 -17.93 10.34 0.30
CA SER A 107 -18.63 9.31 1.07
C SER A 107 -17.82 8.01 1.20
N LYS A 108 -17.05 7.63 0.17
CA LYS A 108 -16.13 6.49 0.23
C LYS A 108 -14.99 6.73 1.22
N ILE A 109 -14.38 7.92 1.22
CA ILE A 109 -13.33 8.30 2.19
C ILE A 109 -13.88 8.21 3.61
N GLU A 110 -15.09 8.72 3.85
CA GLU A 110 -15.75 8.67 5.17
C GLU A 110 -16.06 7.22 5.59
N ALA A 111 -16.49 6.37 4.66
CA ALA A 111 -16.74 4.96 4.92
C ALA A 111 -15.46 4.20 5.31
N ILE A 112 -14.31 4.50 4.68
CA ILE A 112 -13.01 3.92 5.02
C ILE A 112 -12.56 4.37 6.41
N LYS A 113 -12.66 5.68 6.71
CA LYS A 113 -12.29 6.27 8.01
C LYS A 113 -13.27 5.91 9.13
N GLY A 114 -14.44 5.38 8.80
CA GLY A 114 -15.50 5.04 9.74
C GLY A 114 -15.16 3.86 10.66
N LYS A 115 -16.04 3.61 11.65
CA LYS A 115 -15.86 2.50 12.61
C LYS A 115 -16.02 1.12 11.96
N GLU A 116 -16.91 1.01 10.98
CA GLU A 116 -17.08 -0.20 10.19
C GLU A 116 -16.16 -0.10 8.98
N LYS A 117 -15.11 -0.91 8.97
CA LYS A 117 -14.18 -0.99 7.83
C LYS A 117 -14.97 -1.45 6.60
N LYS A 118 -15.20 -0.55 5.66
CA LYS A 118 -15.79 -0.86 4.36
C LYS A 118 -14.74 -0.58 3.30
N ASP A 119 -14.46 -1.58 2.48
CA ASP A 119 -13.60 -1.41 1.31
C ASP A 119 -14.51 -1.13 0.09
N PRO A 120 -14.66 0.15 -0.31
CA PRO A 120 -15.51 0.50 -1.43
C PRO A 120 -14.97 -0.07 -2.73
N PHE A 121 -15.88 -0.30 -3.69
CA PHE A 121 -15.51 -0.74 -5.03
C PHE A 121 -15.25 0.44 -5.95
N PRO A 122 -14.34 0.30 -6.95
CA PRO A 122 -14.11 1.31 -7.97
C PRO A 122 -15.37 1.58 -8.80
N VAL A 123 -15.51 2.80 -9.31
CA VAL A 123 -16.60 3.17 -10.23
C VAL A 123 -16.25 2.89 -11.70
N THR A 124 -14.99 2.56 -11.99
CA THR A 124 -14.51 2.24 -13.35
C THR A 124 -14.05 0.79 -13.43
N ILE A 125 -14.17 0.22 -14.63
CA ILE A 125 -13.66 -1.13 -14.91
C ILE A 125 -12.13 -1.17 -14.82
N GLU A 126 -11.46 -0.09 -15.18
CA GLU A 126 -10.01 0.11 -15.05
C GLU A 126 -9.56 0.04 -13.58
N GLY A 127 -10.31 0.68 -12.68
CA GLY A 127 -10.06 0.58 -11.25
C GLY A 127 -10.22 -0.86 -10.72
N CYS A 128 -11.21 -1.60 -11.24
CA CYS A 128 -11.38 -3.02 -10.93
C CYS A 128 -10.18 -3.86 -11.42
N VAL A 129 -9.67 -3.56 -12.62
CA VAL A 129 -8.45 -4.23 -13.14
C VAL A 129 -7.25 -3.96 -12.25
N VAL A 130 -7.03 -2.72 -11.83
CA VAL A 130 -5.89 -2.38 -10.96
C VAL A 130 -5.98 -3.10 -9.61
N ARG A 131 -7.17 -3.13 -8.99
CA ARG A 131 -7.40 -3.84 -7.73
C ARG A 131 -7.09 -5.34 -7.83
N ILE A 132 -7.48 -5.99 -8.93
CA ILE A 132 -7.13 -7.40 -9.17
C ILE A 132 -5.64 -7.57 -9.49
N ALA A 133 -5.07 -6.66 -10.28
CA ALA A 133 -3.65 -6.71 -10.65
C ALA A 133 -2.73 -6.54 -9.44
N ASP A 134 -3.14 -5.77 -8.45
CA ASP A 134 -2.43 -5.65 -7.18
C ASP A 134 -2.40 -6.99 -6.44
N THR A 135 -3.55 -7.66 -6.28
CA THR A 135 -3.61 -9.03 -5.71
C THR A 135 -2.72 -10.00 -6.47
N ILE A 136 -2.75 -9.98 -7.81
CA ILE A 136 -1.91 -10.84 -8.66
C ILE A 136 -0.42 -10.56 -8.42
N ALA A 137 -0.04 -9.30 -8.26
CA ALA A 137 1.36 -8.89 -8.16
C ALA A 137 2.06 -9.37 -6.88
N TYR A 138 1.36 -9.39 -5.74
CA TYR A 138 1.99 -9.76 -4.47
C TYR A 138 1.90 -11.25 -4.14
N LEU A 139 0.87 -11.98 -4.60
CA LEU A 139 0.55 -13.32 -4.12
C LEU A 139 1.74 -14.30 -4.23
N GLY A 140 2.32 -14.44 -5.42
CA GLY A 140 3.49 -15.31 -5.63
C GLY A 140 4.81 -14.63 -5.26
N ARG A 141 4.86 -13.32 -5.37
CA ARG A 141 6.07 -12.53 -5.08
C ARG A 141 6.46 -12.60 -3.62
N ASP A 142 5.52 -12.41 -2.70
CA ASP A 142 5.79 -12.44 -1.27
C ASP A 142 6.30 -13.80 -0.80
N LEU A 143 5.74 -14.88 -1.36
CA LEU A 143 6.25 -16.21 -1.05
C LEU A 143 7.69 -16.41 -1.57
N GLN A 144 7.97 -16.00 -2.80
CA GLN A 144 9.31 -16.12 -3.38
C GLN A 144 10.31 -15.29 -2.56
N ASP A 145 10.00 -14.05 -2.22
CA ASP A 145 10.85 -13.20 -1.39
C ASP A 145 11.06 -13.78 0.02
N ALA A 146 10.01 -14.34 0.64
CA ALA A 146 10.13 -15.01 1.95
C ALA A 146 11.10 -16.21 1.92
N ILE A 147 11.12 -16.94 0.80
CA ILE A 147 12.10 -18.03 0.59
C ILE A 147 13.50 -17.45 0.38
N GLU A 148 13.65 -16.41 -0.44
CA GLU A 148 14.94 -15.78 -0.74
C GLU A 148 15.62 -15.21 0.51
N VAL A 149 14.86 -14.65 1.45
CA VAL A 149 15.38 -14.14 2.74
C VAL A 149 15.46 -15.22 3.84
N ASN A 150 15.23 -16.49 3.52
CA ASN A 150 15.22 -17.62 4.45
C ASN A 150 14.19 -17.49 5.60
N LEU A 151 13.11 -16.79 5.38
CA LEU A 151 11.97 -16.77 6.28
C LEU A 151 11.22 -18.11 6.22
N ILE A 152 11.07 -18.66 5.03
CA ILE A 152 10.47 -19.95 4.71
C ILE A 152 11.53 -20.86 4.06
N PRO A 153 11.54 -22.19 4.35
CA PRO A 153 12.48 -23.12 3.71
C PRO A 153 12.23 -23.24 2.19
N GLN A 154 13.31 -23.56 1.46
CA GLN A 154 13.24 -23.84 0.01
C GLN A 154 12.68 -25.24 -0.27
N ASP A 155 11.47 -25.50 0.21
CA ASP A 155 10.76 -26.78 0.05
C ASP A 155 9.36 -26.55 -0.50
N LEU A 156 9.11 -26.97 -1.73
CA LEU A 156 7.78 -26.84 -2.35
C LEU A 156 6.69 -27.67 -1.64
N ASN A 157 7.07 -28.72 -0.91
CA ASN A 157 6.09 -29.59 -0.22
C ASN A 157 5.31 -28.85 0.89
N ILE A 158 5.78 -27.70 1.34
CA ILE A 158 5.05 -26.88 2.32
C ILE A 158 3.91 -26.10 1.70
N ILE A 159 3.95 -25.84 0.39
CA ILE A 159 2.92 -25.10 -0.33
C ILE A 159 1.71 -26.03 -0.53
N PRO A 160 0.47 -25.54 -0.41
CA PRO A 160 -0.71 -26.36 -0.66
C PRO A 160 -0.63 -27.05 -2.04
N LYS A 161 -0.80 -28.37 -2.05
CA LYS A 161 -0.64 -29.20 -3.26
C LYS A 161 -1.51 -28.71 -4.42
N LYS A 162 -2.75 -28.32 -4.12
CA LYS A 162 -3.67 -27.75 -5.11
C LYS A 162 -3.13 -26.49 -5.78
N CYS A 163 -2.45 -25.62 -5.00
CA CYS A 163 -1.81 -24.43 -5.55
C CYS A 163 -0.62 -24.77 -6.44
N ILE A 164 0.21 -25.77 -6.06
CA ILE A 164 1.33 -26.23 -6.89
C ILE A 164 0.81 -26.77 -8.23
N GLU A 165 -0.23 -27.58 -8.21
CA GLU A 165 -0.81 -28.19 -9.42
C GLU A 165 -1.45 -27.13 -10.31
N LEU A 166 -2.28 -26.25 -9.76
CA LEU A 166 -2.99 -25.22 -10.54
C LEU A 166 -2.06 -24.18 -11.12
N PHE A 167 -1.10 -23.68 -10.34
CA PHE A 167 -0.15 -22.65 -10.79
C PHE A 167 1.07 -23.27 -11.49
N GLU A 168 1.11 -24.57 -11.70
CA GLU A 168 2.21 -25.28 -12.38
C GLU A 168 3.60 -24.96 -11.81
N ILE A 169 3.70 -24.83 -10.48
CA ILE A 169 4.94 -24.46 -9.81
C ILE A 169 5.91 -25.66 -9.84
N LYS A 170 7.02 -25.52 -10.58
CA LYS A 170 8.03 -26.58 -10.76
C LYS A 170 9.24 -26.41 -9.85
N ASN A 171 9.58 -25.15 -9.55
CA ASN A 171 10.69 -24.84 -8.64
C ASN A 171 10.41 -23.50 -7.92
N TRP A 172 11.10 -23.28 -6.80
CA TRP A 172 10.90 -22.13 -5.96
C TRP A 172 11.29 -20.78 -6.62
N LYS A 173 12.23 -20.78 -7.59
CA LYS A 173 12.67 -19.56 -8.31
C LYS A 173 11.64 -19.05 -9.31
N GLU A 174 10.69 -19.90 -9.68
CA GLU A 174 9.68 -19.60 -10.70
C GLU A 174 8.29 -19.37 -10.10
N ILE A 175 8.14 -19.45 -8.76
CA ILE A 175 6.84 -19.32 -8.10
C ILE A 175 6.08 -18.09 -8.59
N ASN A 176 6.71 -16.92 -8.49
CA ASN A 176 6.07 -15.66 -8.87
C ASN A 176 5.65 -15.67 -10.35
N TRP A 177 6.54 -16.14 -11.23
CA TRP A 177 6.25 -16.20 -12.67
C TRP A 177 5.09 -17.15 -12.99
N SER A 178 5.10 -18.34 -12.41
CA SER A 178 4.04 -19.35 -12.63
C SER A 178 2.70 -18.86 -12.15
N VAL A 179 2.64 -18.25 -10.96
CA VAL A 179 1.41 -17.64 -10.41
C VAL A 179 0.91 -16.50 -11.32
N LEU A 180 1.79 -15.58 -11.73
CA LEU A 180 1.43 -14.47 -12.62
C LEU A 180 0.84 -14.96 -13.95
N ASP A 181 1.49 -15.94 -14.59
CA ASP A 181 1.06 -16.45 -15.91
C ASP A 181 -0.35 -17.03 -15.87
N VAL A 182 -0.63 -17.86 -14.86
CA VAL A 182 -1.96 -18.48 -14.71
C VAL A 182 -3.01 -17.43 -14.36
N LEU A 183 -2.75 -16.56 -13.40
CA LEU A 183 -3.74 -15.58 -12.94
C LEU A 183 -4.09 -14.55 -14.02
N ILE A 184 -3.11 -14.04 -14.76
CA ILE A 184 -3.35 -13.07 -15.85
C ILE A 184 -4.19 -13.71 -16.95
N LYS A 185 -3.85 -14.95 -17.36
CA LYS A 185 -4.61 -15.67 -18.38
C LYS A 185 -6.04 -15.96 -17.96
N ASP A 186 -6.22 -16.38 -16.72
CA ASP A 186 -7.55 -16.71 -16.17
C ASP A 186 -8.44 -15.46 -16.11
N VAL A 187 -7.93 -14.35 -15.57
CA VAL A 187 -8.68 -13.07 -15.54
C VAL A 187 -9.08 -12.63 -16.94
N ILE A 188 -8.15 -12.66 -17.90
CA ILE A 188 -8.45 -12.25 -19.28
C ILE A 188 -9.57 -13.12 -19.87
N ASN A 189 -9.47 -14.45 -19.73
CA ASN A 189 -10.43 -15.38 -20.28
C ASN A 189 -11.84 -15.23 -19.69
N ASN A 190 -11.92 -14.93 -18.36
CA ASN A 190 -13.21 -14.81 -17.68
C ASN A 190 -13.82 -13.40 -17.74
N SER A 191 -13.02 -12.39 -18.18
CA SER A 191 -13.47 -10.99 -18.23
C SER A 191 -13.68 -10.46 -19.65
N TYR A 192 -13.27 -11.20 -20.69
CA TYR A 192 -13.38 -10.75 -22.08
C TYR A 192 -14.85 -10.59 -22.48
N ASP A 193 -15.20 -9.43 -23.03
CA ASP A 193 -16.58 -9.02 -23.39
C ASP A 193 -17.58 -9.08 -22.20
N GLN A 194 -17.08 -8.97 -20.95
CA GLN A 194 -17.90 -8.88 -19.75
C GLN A 194 -17.90 -7.45 -19.18
N ASP A 195 -18.90 -7.12 -18.35
CA ASP A 195 -19.01 -5.85 -17.63
C ASP A 195 -18.38 -5.92 -16.21
N SER A 196 -17.57 -6.93 -15.97
CA SER A 196 -16.89 -7.19 -14.71
C SER A 196 -15.54 -7.87 -14.93
N ILE A 197 -14.65 -7.76 -13.95
CA ILE A 197 -13.36 -8.44 -13.91
C ILE A 197 -13.48 -9.63 -12.96
N SER A 198 -13.16 -10.84 -13.43
CA SER A 198 -13.39 -12.05 -12.64
C SER A 198 -12.35 -13.14 -12.85
N PHE A 199 -12.20 -13.97 -11.81
CA PHE A 199 -11.51 -15.25 -11.87
C PHE A 199 -12.48 -16.40 -12.04
N SER A 200 -12.01 -17.51 -12.59
CA SER A 200 -12.72 -18.80 -12.52
C SER A 200 -12.86 -19.30 -11.07
N ASP A 201 -13.80 -20.26 -10.85
CA ASP A 201 -14.01 -20.80 -9.50
C ASP A 201 -12.78 -21.49 -8.93
N ASP A 202 -12.09 -22.31 -9.72
CA ASP A 202 -10.92 -23.06 -9.29
C ASP A 202 -9.74 -22.14 -8.96
N VAL A 203 -9.49 -21.13 -9.79
CA VAL A 203 -8.45 -20.13 -9.55
C VAL A 203 -8.78 -19.31 -8.31
N SER A 204 -10.02 -18.84 -8.16
CA SER A 204 -10.47 -18.06 -7.00
C SER A 204 -10.27 -18.83 -5.68
N MET A 205 -10.65 -20.11 -5.65
CA MET A 205 -10.42 -20.96 -4.46
C MET A 205 -8.93 -21.13 -4.16
N SER A 206 -8.10 -21.29 -5.19
CA SER A 206 -6.66 -21.46 -5.01
C SER A 206 -5.96 -20.17 -4.56
N ILE A 207 -6.43 -18.99 -5.03
CA ILE A 207 -5.96 -17.70 -4.52
C ILE A 207 -6.24 -17.60 -3.01
N GLN A 208 -7.44 -17.95 -2.54
CA GLN A 208 -7.80 -17.91 -1.12
C GLN A 208 -6.92 -18.86 -0.28
N GLU A 209 -6.67 -20.06 -0.79
CA GLU A 209 -5.82 -21.05 -0.11
C GLU A 209 -4.35 -20.57 -0.04
N PHE A 210 -3.84 -20.03 -1.14
CA PHE A 210 -2.48 -19.49 -1.21
C PHE A 210 -2.32 -18.26 -0.32
N TYR A 211 -3.31 -17.35 -0.32
CA TYR A 211 -3.34 -16.19 0.57
C TYR A 211 -3.32 -16.61 2.04
N LYS A 212 -4.17 -17.58 2.41
CA LYS A 212 -4.19 -18.15 3.77
C LYS A 212 -2.82 -18.71 4.15
N PHE A 213 -2.18 -19.45 3.26
CA PHE A 213 -0.83 -19.96 3.46
C PHE A 213 0.19 -18.83 3.72
N ASN A 214 0.17 -17.77 2.91
CA ASN A 214 1.04 -16.61 3.10
C ASN A 214 0.76 -15.91 4.44
N MET A 215 -0.51 -15.73 4.81
CA MET A 215 -0.89 -15.15 6.10
C MET A 215 -0.32 -15.91 7.28
N GLU A 216 -0.41 -17.24 7.26
CA GLU A 216 0.04 -18.11 8.36
C GLU A 216 1.57 -18.20 8.44
N ASN A 217 2.25 -18.30 7.29
CA ASN A 217 3.67 -18.64 7.24
C ASN A 217 4.59 -17.42 7.03
N ILE A 218 4.09 -16.34 6.45
CA ILE A 218 4.87 -15.11 6.20
C ILE A 218 4.46 -14.04 7.22
N TYR A 219 3.27 -13.45 7.04
CA TYR A 219 2.87 -12.24 7.77
C TYR A 219 2.69 -12.45 9.27
N ASN A 220 2.24 -13.65 9.69
CA ASN A 220 2.09 -14.01 11.11
C ASN A 220 3.31 -14.74 11.70
N SER A 221 4.43 -14.82 10.97
CA SER A 221 5.62 -15.53 11.44
C SER A 221 6.23 -14.87 12.70
N GLU A 222 6.67 -15.69 13.65
CA GLU A 222 7.34 -15.23 14.87
C GLU A 222 8.65 -14.47 14.57
N LYS A 223 9.32 -14.78 13.44
CA LYS A 223 10.53 -14.09 13.01
C LYS A 223 10.27 -12.61 12.71
N LEU A 224 9.16 -12.31 12.01
CA LEU A 224 8.75 -10.92 11.72
C LEU A 224 8.28 -10.19 12.98
N LYS A 225 7.59 -10.90 13.89
CA LYS A 225 7.11 -10.30 15.15
C LYS A 225 8.22 -9.94 16.13
N LYS A 226 9.41 -10.53 15.98
CA LYS A 226 10.55 -10.30 16.90
C LYS A 226 10.93 -8.82 17.04
N ASP A 227 10.88 -8.07 15.96
CA ASP A 227 11.28 -6.66 15.94
C ASP A 227 10.10 -5.68 16.10
N SER A 228 8.89 -6.20 16.30
CA SER A 228 7.67 -5.39 16.41
C SER A 228 7.72 -4.33 17.51
N ALA A 229 8.30 -4.68 18.68
CA ALA A 229 8.47 -3.74 19.78
C ALA A 229 9.45 -2.60 19.45
N LYS A 230 10.52 -2.90 18.69
CA LYS A 230 11.48 -1.90 18.24
C LYS A 230 10.88 -0.93 17.25
N ILE A 231 10.14 -1.45 16.24
CA ILE A 231 9.46 -0.64 15.24
C ILE A 231 8.44 0.29 15.92
N ARG A 232 7.64 -0.25 16.86
CA ARG A 232 6.72 0.56 17.65
C ARG A 232 7.42 1.67 18.44
N PHE A 233 8.54 1.35 19.06
CA PHE A 233 9.36 2.33 19.78
C PHE A 233 9.84 3.45 18.86
N MET A 234 10.32 3.10 17.65
CA MET A 234 10.77 4.08 16.66
C MET A 234 9.63 5.02 16.25
N TYR A 235 8.46 4.47 15.88
CA TYR A 235 7.29 5.26 15.51
C TYR A 235 6.84 6.21 16.61
N THR A 236 6.72 5.70 17.85
CA THR A 236 6.31 6.52 18.99
C THR A 236 7.30 7.63 19.26
N THR A 237 8.59 7.32 19.25
CA THR A 237 9.66 8.30 19.47
C THR A 237 9.65 9.40 18.42
N LEU A 238 9.53 9.03 17.11
CA LEU A 238 9.49 10.01 16.02
C LEU A 238 8.24 10.88 16.10
N PHE A 239 7.08 10.29 16.34
CA PHE A 239 5.83 11.01 16.41
C PHE A 239 5.84 12.04 17.56
N GLU A 240 6.24 11.62 18.76
CA GLU A 240 6.32 12.49 19.93
C GLU A 240 7.39 13.58 19.78
N HIS A 241 8.54 13.26 19.18
CA HIS A 241 9.61 14.23 18.90
C HIS A 241 9.13 15.34 17.96
N PHE A 242 8.56 15.00 16.81
CA PHE A 242 8.10 16.01 15.86
C PHE A 242 6.88 16.80 16.35
N MET A 243 6.00 16.18 17.15
CA MET A 243 4.95 16.93 17.86
C MET A 243 5.55 18.00 18.78
N ALA A 244 6.54 17.64 19.58
CA ALA A 244 7.20 18.57 20.48
C ALA A 244 7.95 19.69 19.73
N ASP A 245 8.58 19.37 18.58
CA ASP A 245 9.27 20.36 17.75
C ASP A 245 8.29 21.34 17.10
N LEU A 246 7.13 20.88 16.62
CA LEU A 246 6.11 21.77 16.09
C LEU A 246 5.45 22.62 17.19
N ASP A 247 5.28 22.09 18.40
CA ASP A 247 4.74 22.83 19.54
C ASP A 247 5.69 23.97 20.00
N LYS A 248 6.98 23.74 19.94
CA LYS A 248 8.04 24.71 20.30
C LYS A 248 8.47 25.59 19.14
N GLU A 249 7.91 25.39 17.95
CA GLU A 249 8.34 26.06 16.69
C GLU A 249 9.86 25.92 16.42
N ASN A 250 10.42 24.74 16.71
CA ASN A 250 11.84 24.43 16.53
C ASN A 250 12.20 24.38 15.01
N LYS A 251 12.65 25.48 14.45
CA LYS A 251 13.02 25.62 13.03
C LYS A 251 14.20 24.78 12.59
N GLU A 252 15.02 24.28 13.54
CA GLU A 252 16.15 23.41 13.22
C GLU A 252 15.72 21.93 13.03
N SER A 253 14.47 21.60 13.36
CA SER A 253 13.91 20.28 13.17
C SER A 253 13.76 19.90 11.69
N LEU A 254 14.05 18.66 11.34
CA LEU A 254 13.97 18.13 9.98
C LEU A 254 12.56 18.26 9.35
N ILE A 255 11.51 18.30 10.16
CA ILE A 255 10.13 18.45 9.66
C ILE A 255 9.88 19.82 8.98
N TYR A 256 10.65 20.85 9.31
CA TYR A 256 10.46 22.17 8.70
C TYR A 256 10.93 22.22 7.25
N PRO A 257 12.21 21.88 6.91
CA PRO A 257 12.63 21.87 5.52
C PRO A 257 11.86 20.85 4.68
N ASP A 258 11.48 19.71 5.26
CA ASP A 258 10.85 18.61 4.52
C ASP A 258 9.33 18.78 4.32
N MET A 259 8.64 19.61 5.13
CA MET A 259 7.17 19.76 5.05
C MET A 259 6.68 21.20 5.03
N LYS A 260 7.37 22.10 5.69
CA LYS A 260 6.90 23.48 5.87
C LYS A 260 7.49 24.47 4.87
N GLU A 261 8.73 24.24 4.45
CA GLU A 261 9.52 25.21 3.65
C GLU A 261 9.55 24.85 2.17
N LEU A 262 9.05 23.65 1.79
CA LEU A 262 8.99 23.25 0.38
C LEU A 262 7.97 24.10 -0.41
N ASP A 263 8.41 24.71 -1.49
CA ASP A 263 7.59 25.63 -2.27
C ASP A 263 6.44 24.97 -3.01
N TRP A 264 6.58 23.67 -3.38
CA TRP A 264 5.53 22.92 -4.09
C TRP A 264 4.39 22.47 -3.20
N ILE A 265 4.57 22.40 -1.87
CA ILE A 265 3.48 22.06 -0.96
C ILE A 265 2.46 23.20 -0.93
N SER A 266 1.19 22.87 -1.14
CA SER A 266 0.13 23.85 -1.28
C SER A 266 0.04 24.80 -0.07
N SER A 267 -0.21 26.07 -0.33
CA SER A 267 -0.37 27.07 0.74
C SER A 267 -1.59 26.79 1.62
N GLU A 268 -2.60 26.13 1.06
CA GLU A 268 -3.79 25.70 1.77
C GLU A 268 -3.49 24.59 2.78
N TYR A 269 -2.73 23.57 2.35
CA TYR A 269 -2.23 22.54 3.25
C TYR A 269 -1.45 23.13 4.43
N LYS A 270 -0.49 24.03 4.16
CA LYS A 270 0.33 24.65 5.20
C LYS A 270 -0.46 25.45 6.24
N LYS A 271 -1.62 26.00 5.85
CA LYS A 271 -2.48 26.82 6.74
C LYS A 271 -3.50 26.00 7.52
N ASN A 272 -4.09 24.99 6.88
CA ASN A 272 -5.29 24.32 7.39
C ASN A 272 -4.99 22.99 8.08
N THR A 273 -3.77 22.42 7.89
CA THR A 273 -3.39 21.14 8.45
C THR A 273 -2.94 21.26 9.90
N THR A 274 -3.50 20.43 10.77
CA THR A 274 -3.13 20.40 12.20
C THR A 274 -1.75 19.79 12.41
N ARG A 275 -1.12 20.08 13.55
CA ARG A 275 0.22 19.54 13.87
C ARG A 275 0.28 18.01 13.83
N PRO A 276 -0.66 17.27 14.44
CA PRO A 276 -0.66 15.80 14.34
C PRO A 276 -0.78 15.29 12.90
N GLU A 277 -1.56 15.96 12.05
CA GLU A 277 -1.67 15.61 10.63
C GLU A 277 -0.36 15.85 9.88
N ILE A 278 0.33 16.96 10.14
CA ILE A 278 1.64 17.23 9.54
C ILE A 278 2.65 16.15 9.94
N VAL A 279 2.68 15.75 11.22
CA VAL A 279 3.56 14.67 11.69
C VAL A 279 3.21 13.33 11.06
N ARG A 280 1.90 13.01 10.95
CA ARG A 280 1.42 11.83 10.23
C ARG A 280 1.94 11.81 8.79
N ASP A 281 1.73 12.90 8.07
CA ASP A 281 2.09 13.01 6.65
C ASP A 281 3.60 12.94 6.45
N TYR A 282 4.37 13.57 7.34
CA TYR A 282 5.83 13.52 7.32
C TYR A 282 6.35 12.09 7.53
N ILE A 283 5.86 11.40 8.55
CA ILE A 283 6.26 10.00 8.81
C ILE A 283 5.80 9.08 7.68
N ALA A 284 4.58 9.26 7.18
CA ALA A 284 4.03 8.44 6.10
C ALA A 284 4.80 8.60 4.78
N GLY A 285 5.37 9.78 4.52
CA GLY A 285 6.18 10.04 3.32
C GLY A 285 7.61 9.49 3.36
N MET A 286 8.04 8.91 4.48
CA MET A 286 9.39 8.36 4.60
C MET A 286 9.51 6.98 3.95
N THR A 287 10.66 6.71 3.33
CA THR A 287 11.08 5.34 3.04
C THR A 287 11.59 4.66 4.31
N ASP A 288 11.66 3.32 4.37
CA ASP A 288 12.24 2.58 5.51
C ASP A 288 13.61 3.12 5.90
N ARG A 289 14.50 3.34 4.91
CA ARG A 289 15.85 3.84 5.14
C ARG A 289 15.88 5.26 5.68
N TYR A 290 14.99 6.13 5.21
CA TYR A 290 14.92 7.50 5.70
C TYR A 290 14.35 7.55 7.11
N PHE A 291 13.35 6.75 7.41
CA PHE A 291 12.77 6.58 8.72
C PHE A 291 13.81 6.13 9.77
N GLU A 292 14.62 5.11 9.44
CA GLU A 292 15.74 4.64 10.27
C GLU A 292 16.82 5.72 10.43
N PHE A 293 17.16 6.42 9.35
CA PHE A 293 18.13 7.53 9.40
C PHE A 293 17.66 8.64 10.33
N VAL A 294 16.42 9.09 10.21
CA VAL A 294 15.84 10.14 11.05
C VAL A 294 15.79 9.71 12.50
N PHE A 295 15.35 8.48 12.77
CA PHE A 295 15.35 7.93 14.13
C PHE A 295 16.75 7.93 14.75
N ASN A 296 17.74 7.45 14.02
CA ASN A 296 19.12 7.45 14.50
C ASN A 296 19.63 8.88 14.74
N LYS A 297 19.31 9.83 13.85
CA LYS A 297 19.77 11.21 13.98
C LYS A 297 19.21 11.91 15.22
N ILE A 298 17.99 11.61 15.64
CA ILE A 298 17.39 12.23 16.83
C ILE A 298 17.71 11.49 18.13
N THR A 299 18.09 10.21 18.06
CA THR A 299 18.31 9.38 19.28
C THR A 299 19.77 9.12 19.59
N ILE A 300 20.66 9.19 18.60
CA ILE A 300 22.08 8.92 18.77
C ILE A 300 22.87 10.24 18.69
N PRO A 301 23.65 10.62 19.74
CA PRO A 301 24.47 11.81 19.68
C PRO A 301 25.50 11.78 18.53
N ASP A 302 25.73 12.92 17.90
CA ASP A 302 26.76 13.06 16.87
C ASP A 302 28.14 12.75 17.45
N ARG A 303 28.90 11.90 16.74
CA ARG A 303 30.29 11.61 17.13
C ARG A 303 31.15 12.84 16.82
N VAL A 304 31.89 13.31 17.83
CA VAL A 304 32.90 14.34 17.61
C VAL A 304 33.99 13.77 16.70
N LYS A 305 34.09 14.30 15.47
CA LYS A 305 35.12 13.90 14.52
C LYS A 305 36.49 14.28 15.09
N ARG A 306 37.38 13.30 15.31
CA ARG A 306 38.77 13.59 15.64
C ARG A 306 39.41 14.35 14.49
N ARG A 307 40.17 15.41 14.79
CA ARG A 307 40.90 16.22 13.78
C ARG A 307 42.05 15.47 13.06
N TYR A 308 42.31 14.23 13.46
CA TYR A 308 43.41 13.42 12.95
C TYR A 308 42.89 12.02 12.54
N THR A 309 42.56 11.87 11.30
CA THR A 309 42.71 10.66 10.44
C THR A 309 43.03 11.10 9.06
#